data_8d694ba225b57d0eb05793ecc5b30e73
#
_entry.id   8d694ba225b57d0eb05793ecc5b30e73
#
_cell.length_a   1.000
_cell.length_b   1.000
_cell.length_c   1.000
_cell.angle_alpha   90.00
_cell.angle_beta   90.00
_cell.angle_gamma   90.00
#
_symmetry.space_group_name_H-M   'P 1'
#
loop_
_entity.id
_entity.type
_entity.pdbx_description
1 polymer ?
#
loop_
_entity_poly.entity_id
_entity_poly.type
_entity_poly.pdbx_seq_one_letter_code
_entity_poly.pdbx_strand_id
1 'polypeptide(L)'
;MPPGALVRGGLLRHPGVLFGSLVLAALTVMAVFAPWLGTGDPLAIDPVQRLKPPSESAWLGTDFYGRDLYTRVVYGARISLIVGVTVATLAITIGLTIGLLAGYIRWLDAVIMRIMDGLMAIPAILLAIALIALTG
;
A
#
# COMPACT_ATOMS: atom_id res chain seq x y z
N MET A 1 3.71 37.38 -11.30
CA MET A 1 4.18 36.00 -11.42
C MET A 1 3.02 35.08 -11.12
N PRO A 2 2.70 34.11 -11.95
CA PRO A 2 1.57 33.21 -11.69
C PRO A 2 1.89 32.32 -10.46
N PRO A 3 0.93 32.14 -9.53
CA PRO A 3 1.15 31.44 -8.26
C PRO A 3 1.56 29.96 -8.42
N GLY A 4 1.34 29.38 -9.60
CA GLY A 4 1.72 27.97 -9.87
C GLY A 4 3.21 27.70 -10.15
N ALA A 5 4.00 28.72 -10.44
CA ALA A 5 5.42 28.56 -10.78
C ALA A 5 6.32 28.35 -9.56
N LEU A 6 5.91 28.90 -8.40
CA LEU A 6 6.68 28.79 -7.15
C LEU A 6 6.55 27.40 -6.50
N VAL A 7 5.42 26.73 -6.67
CA VAL A 7 5.19 25.41 -6.09
C VAL A 7 5.91 24.31 -6.87
N ARG A 8 5.98 24.41 -8.20
CA ARG A 8 6.67 23.42 -9.05
C ARG A 8 8.20 23.43 -8.88
N GLY A 9 8.81 24.62 -8.70
CA GLY A 9 10.27 24.71 -8.53
C GLY A 9 10.78 24.29 -7.16
N GLY A 10 9.95 24.34 -6.12
CA GLY A 10 10.32 23.99 -4.74
C GLY A 10 10.23 22.47 -4.46
N LEU A 11 9.18 21.81 -4.91
CA LEU A 11 8.97 20.37 -4.67
C LEU A 11 10.02 19.49 -5.33
N LEU A 12 10.42 19.81 -6.58
CA LEU A 12 11.45 19.05 -7.31
C LEU A 12 12.89 19.31 -6.82
N ARG A 13 13.09 20.29 -5.94
CA ARG A 13 14.41 20.58 -5.36
C ARG A 13 14.67 19.84 -4.03
N HIS A 14 13.65 19.22 -3.44
CA HIS A 14 13.83 18.44 -2.23
C HIS A 14 14.29 17.01 -2.58
N PRO A 15 15.50 16.60 -2.17
CA PRO A 15 16.05 15.29 -2.53
C PRO A 15 15.15 14.12 -2.04
N GLY A 16 14.47 14.29 -0.91
CA GLY A 16 13.53 13.29 -0.42
C GLY A 16 12.30 13.11 -1.32
N VAL A 17 11.77 14.18 -1.92
CA VAL A 17 10.65 14.10 -2.86
C VAL A 17 11.08 13.40 -4.14
N LEU A 18 12.26 13.73 -4.65
CA LEU A 18 12.83 13.07 -5.84
C LEU A 18 13.07 11.59 -5.59
N PHE A 19 13.68 11.25 -4.47
CA PHE A 19 13.93 9.85 -4.12
C PHE A 19 12.64 9.08 -3.93
N GLY A 20 11.69 9.62 -3.16
CA GLY A 20 10.38 8.97 -2.94
C GLY A 20 9.57 8.79 -4.22
N SER A 21 9.55 9.80 -5.10
CA SER A 21 8.86 9.70 -6.39
C SER A 21 9.53 8.70 -7.34
N LEU A 22 10.87 8.61 -7.32
CA LEU A 22 11.61 7.62 -8.11
C LEU A 22 11.30 6.20 -7.65
N VAL A 23 11.31 5.95 -6.34
CA VAL A 23 10.97 4.63 -5.77
C VAL A 23 9.53 4.25 -6.11
N LEU A 24 8.58 5.18 -5.95
CA LEU A 24 7.18 4.94 -6.28
C LEU A 24 6.97 4.67 -7.78
N ALA A 25 7.66 5.43 -8.63
CA ALA A 25 7.62 5.21 -10.08
C ALA A 25 8.19 3.84 -10.45
N ALA A 26 9.33 3.44 -9.86
CA ALA A 26 9.94 2.13 -10.08
C ALA A 26 9.00 0.99 -9.66
N LEU A 27 8.38 1.09 -8.48
CA LEU A 27 7.40 0.11 -8.01
C LEU A 27 6.16 0.06 -8.91
N THR A 28 5.69 1.20 -9.38
CA THR A 28 4.55 1.27 -10.30
C THR A 28 4.87 0.61 -11.64
N VAL A 29 6.03 0.91 -12.21
CA VAL A 29 6.50 0.27 -13.46
C VAL A 29 6.61 -1.23 -13.27
N MET A 30 7.25 -1.69 -12.19
CA MET A 30 7.37 -3.10 -11.86
C MET A 30 6.00 -3.79 -11.71
N ALA A 31 5.06 -3.15 -11.05
CA ALA A 31 3.70 -3.68 -10.85
C ALA A 31 2.89 -3.78 -12.16
N VAL A 32 3.02 -2.77 -13.03
CA VAL A 32 2.31 -2.74 -14.33
C VAL A 32 2.91 -3.77 -15.28
N PHE A 33 4.24 -3.84 -15.36
CA PHE A 33 4.96 -4.72 -16.28
C PHE A 33 5.24 -6.12 -15.71
N ALA A 34 4.68 -6.46 -14.53
CA ALA A 34 4.86 -7.77 -13.90
C ALA A 34 4.75 -8.96 -14.86
N PRO A 35 3.73 -9.06 -15.74
CA PRO A 35 3.61 -10.22 -16.66
C PRO A 35 4.73 -10.32 -17.69
N TRP A 36 5.43 -9.22 -17.98
CA TRP A 36 6.52 -9.19 -18.98
C TRP A 36 7.93 -9.25 -18.37
N LEU A 37 8.03 -9.23 -17.04
CA LEU A 37 9.32 -9.27 -16.33
C LEU A 37 9.86 -10.71 -16.13
N GLY A 38 9.43 -11.67 -16.91
CA GLY A 38 9.88 -13.07 -16.81
C GLY A 38 9.33 -13.77 -15.57
N THR A 39 8.20 -13.29 -15.04
CA THR A 39 7.54 -13.87 -13.87
C THR A 39 6.64 -15.04 -14.29
N GLY A 40 6.64 -16.08 -13.42
CA GLY A 40 5.70 -17.20 -13.55
C GLY A 40 4.36 -16.91 -12.86
N ASP A 41 3.63 -17.97 -12.54
CA ASP A 41 2.43 -17.88 -11.70
C ASP A 41 2.85 -17.70 -10.22
N PRO A 42 2.48 -16.58 -9.56
CA PRO A 42 2.83 -16.31 -8.16
C PRO A 42 2.20 -17.29 -7.16
N LEU A 43 1.21 -18.06 -7.59
CA LEU A 43 0.50 -19.05 -6.78
C LEU A 43 0.94 -20.49 -7.05
N ALA A 44 1.76 -20.73 -8.08
CA ALA A 44 2.26 -22.06 -8.42
C ALA A 44 3.04 -22.66 -7.25
N ILE A 45 2.60 -23.82 -6.77
CA ILE A 45 3.24 -24.56 -5.66
C ILE A 45 4.03 -25.72 -6.27
N ASP A 46 5.33 -25.79 -5.96
CA ASP A 46 6.18 -26.91 -6.33
C ASP A 46 6.97 -27.43 -5.12
N PRO A 47 6.48 -28.46 -4.43
CA PRO A 47 7.13 -29.01 -3.25
C PRO A 47 8.56 -29.51 -3.47
N VAL A 48 8.91 -29.89 -4.70
CA VAL A 48 10.25 -30.35 -5.10
C VAL A 48 11.26 -29.19 -5.08
N GLN A 49 10.79 -27.98 -5.32
CA GLN A 49 11.58 -26.75 -5.35
C GLN A 49 11.62 -26.02 -3.99
N ARG A 50 11.17 -26.64 -2.94
CA ARG A 50 11.09 -26.03 -1.60
C ARG A 50 12.45 -25.59 -1.08
N LEU A 51 12.56 -24.32 -0.62
CA LEU A 51 13.73 -23.74 0.04
C LEU A 51 15.03 -23.87 -0.77
N LYS A 52 14.95 -23.82 -2.09
CA LYS A 52 16.15 -23.81 -2.92
C LYS A 52 16.81 -22.43 -2.95
N PRO A 53 18.15 -22.39 -2.94
CA PRO A 53 18.89 -21.14 -3.08
C PRO A 53 18.66 -20.50 -4.47
N PRO A 54 19.09 -19.25 -4.64
CA PRO A 54 19.06 -18.57 -5.95
C PRO A 54 19.69 -19.41 -7.05
N SER A 55 19.02 -19.49 -8.20
CA SER A 55 19.42 -20.26 -9.37
C SER A 55 18.98 -19.56 -10.67
N GLU A 56 19.39 -20.06 -11.82
CA GLU A 56 18.94 -19.52 -13.12
C GLU A 56 17.42 -19.61 -13.31
N SER A 57 16.76 -20.59 -12.70
CA SER A 57 15.31 -20.78 -12.76
C SER A 57 14.53 -20.04 -11.67
N ALA A 58 15.19 -19.62 -10.59
CA ALA A 58 14.61 -18.87 -9.47
C ALA A 58 15.63 -17.86 -8.95
N TRP A 59 15.63 -16.65 -9.47
CA TRP A 59 16.67 -15.63 -9.22
C TRP A 59 16.84 -15.26 -7.74
N LEU A 60 15.77 -15.26 -6.97
CA LEU A 60 15.79 -15.01 -5.53
C LEU A 60 15.61 -16.30 -4.69
N GLY A 61 15.66 -17.47 -5.36
CA GLY A 61 15.34 -18.73 -4.71
C GLY A 61 13.84 -18.95 -4.52
N THR A 62 13.50 -19.95 -3.71
CA THR A 62 12.13 -20.40 -3.50
C THR A 62 11.71 -20.39 -2.03
N ASP A 63 10.41 -20.25 -1.79
CA ASP A 63 9.84 -20.24 -0.43
C ASP A 63 9.56 -21.65 0.13
N PHE A 64 8.89 -21.70 1.29
CA PHE A 64 8.47 -22.95 1.95
C PHE A 64 7.50 -23.80 1.14
N TYR A 65 6.86 -23.23 0.13
CA TYR A 65 5.92 -23.91 -0.77
C TYR A 65 6.55 -24.20 -2.14
N GLY A 66 7.85 -23.87 -2.33
CA GLY A 66 8.55 -23.99 -3.59
C GLY A 66 8.17 -22.93 -4.62
N ARG A 67 7.52 -21.83 -4.19
CA ARG A 67 7.13 -20.73 -5.07
C ARG A 67 8.32 -19.82 -5.31
N ASP A 68 8.46 -19.31 -6.54
CA ASP A 68 9.53 -18.38 -6.88
C ASP A 68 9.39 -17.03 -6.15
N LEU A 69 10.41 -16.68 -5.38
CA LEU A 69 10.42 -15.43 -4.59
C LEU A 69 10.45 -14.19 -5.47
N TYR A 70 11.14 -14.21 -6.60
CA TYR A 70 11.18 -13.08 -7.54
C TYR A 70 9.78 -12.75 -8.05
N THR A 71 9.08 -13.76 -8.58
CA THR A 71 7.69 -13.63 -9.02
C THR A 71 6.80 -13.06 -7.91
N ARG A 72 6.94 -13.56 -6.69
CA ARG A 72 6.14 -13.10 -5.56
C ARG A 72 6.43 -11.66 -5.16
N VAL A 73 7.68 -11.22 -5.21
CA VAL A 73 8.05 -9.83 -4.92
C VAL A 73 7.44 -8.88 -5.96
N VAL A 74 7.55 -9.24 -7.24
CA VAL A 74 7.02 -8.42 -8.34
C VAL A 74 5.49 -8.31 -8.27
N TYR A 75 4.78 -9.42 -8.10
CA TYR A 75 3.32 -9.39 -7.93
C TYR A 75 2.88 -8.80 -6.58
N GLY A 76 3.69 -8.96 -5.53
CA GLY A 76 3.47 -8.32 -4.24
C GLY A 76 3.46 -6.79 -4.32
N ALA A 77 4.34 -6.20 -5.14
CA ALA A 77 4.34 -4.77 -5.41
C ALA A 77 3.00 -4.30 -6.01
N ARG A 78 2.42 -5.07 -6.93
CA ARG A 78 1.10 -4.78 -7.52
C ARG A 78 -0.02 -4.78 -6.48
N ILE A 79 -0.05 -5.81 -5.62
CA ILE A 79 -1.04 -5.91 -4.55
C ILE A 79 -0.88 -4.74 -3.57
N SER A 80 0.36 -4.43 -3.16
CA SER A 80 0.65 -3.31 -2.25
C SER A 80 0.20 -1.97 -2.81
N LEU A 81 0.40 -1.71 -4.10
CA LEU A 81 -0.06 -0.48 -4.74
C LEU A 81 -1.59 -0.41 -4.81
N ILE A 82 -2.26 -1.49 -5.19
CA ILE A 82 -3.72 -1.54 -5.23
C ILE A 82 -4.30 -1.27 -3.83
N VAL A 83 -3.80 -1.97 -2.81
CA VAL A 83 -4.24 -1.77 -1.43
C VAL A 83 -3.94 -0.35 -0.97
N GLY A 84 -2.73 0.16 -1.21
CA GLY A 84 -2.33 1.51 -0.81
C GLY A 84 -3.21 2.59 -1.44
N VAL A 85 -3.46 2.53 -2.74
CA VAL A 85 -4.34 3.49 -3.45
C VAL A 85 -5.79 3.37 -2.96
N THR A 86 -6.29 2.14 -2.79
CA THR A 86 -7.66 1.91 -2.32
C THR A 86 -7.85 2.48 -0.92
N VAL A 87 -6.95 2.14 0.01
CA VAL A 87 -7.01 2.65 1.39
C VAL A 87 -6.88 4.17 1.43
N ALA A 88 -5.95 4.75 0.68
CA ALA A 88 -5.78 6.21 0.61
C ALA A 88 -7.05 6.90 0.09
N THR A 89 -7.66 6.35 -0.97
CA THR A 89 -8.89 6.90 -1.55
C THR A 89 -10.05 6.83 -0.56
N LEU A 90 -10.23 5.69 0.09
CA LEU A 90 -11.27 5.53 1.11
C LEU A 90 -11.04 6.47 2.30
N ALA A 91 -9.81 6.54 2.80
CA ALA A 91 -9.46 7.40 3.94
C ALA A 91 -9.69 8.88 3.61
N ILE A 92 -9.29 9.34 2.44
CA ILE A 92 -9.52 10.73 2.01
C ILE A 92 -11.02 10.99 1.84
N THR A 93 -11.73 10.11 1.16
CA THR A 93 -13.16 10.33 0.88
C THR A 93 -13.98 10.35 2.18
N ILE A 94 -13.79 9.37 3.05
CA ILE A 94 -14.50 9.27 4.32
C ILE A 94 -14.05 10.38 5.27
N GLY A 95 -12.74 10.57 5.43
CA GLY A 95 -12.16 11.57 6.34
C GLY A 95 -12.54 12.99 5.95
N LEU A 96 -12.48 13.32 4.64
CA LEU A 96 -12.89 14.64 4.15
C LEU A 96 -14.40 14.88 4.37
N THR A 97 -15.23 13.88 4.09
CA THR A 97 -16.69 13.99 4.29
C THR A 97 -17.02 14.21 5.75
N ILE A 98 -16.46 13.39 6.64
CA ILE A 98 -16.66 13.51 8.10
C ILE A 98 -16.09 14.85 8.60
N GLY A 99 -14.88 15.22 8.18
CA GLY A 99 -14.23 16.46 8.59
C GLY A 99 -14.99 17.70 8.13
N LEU A 100 -15.54 17.72 6.91
CA LEU A 100 -16.37 18.83 6.44
C LEU A 100 -17.67 18.93 7.23
N LEU A 101 -18.35 17.80 7.51
CA LEU A 101 -19.58 17.80 8.29
C LEU A 101 -19.33 18.28 9.74
N ALA A 102 -18.26 17.80 10.37
CA ALA A 102 -17.86 18.22 11.70
C ALA A 102 -17.53 19.73 11.75
N GLY A 103 -16.75 20.21 10.75
CA GLY A 103 -16.40 21.63 10.69
C GLY A 103 -17.57 22.57 10.42
N TYR A 104 -18.65 22.08 9.79
CA TYR A 104 -19.84 22.87 9.50
C TYR A 104 -20.88 22.87 10.63
N ILE A 105 -20.97 21.76 11.37
CA ILE A 105 -22.03 21.53 12.37
C ILE A 105 -21.39 21.32 13.75
N ARG A 106 -21.40 22.35 14.60
CA ARG A 106 -20.72 22.39 15.90
C ARG A 106 -21.07 21.26 16.88
N TRP A 107 -22.34 20.85 16.92
CA TRP A 107 -22.74 19.75 17.81
C TRP A 107 -22.26 18.39 17.27
N LEU A 108 -22.17 18.25 15.95
CA LEU A 108 -21.70 17.04 15.29
C LEU A 108 -20.20 16.83 15.53
N ASP A 109 -19.44 17.93 15.54
CA ASP A 109 -18.01 17.92 15.88
C ASP A 109 -17.74 17.28 17.25
N ALA A 110 -18.48 17.72 18.27
CA ALA A 110 -18.33 17.18 19.64
C ALA A 110 -18.63 15.66 19.70
N VAL A 111 -19.62 15.18 18.95
CA VAL A 111 -19.96 13.74 18.90
C VAL A 111 -18.90 12.95 18.11
N ILE A 112 -18.52 13.45 16.94
CA ILE A 112 -17.52 12.80 16.08
C ILE A 112 -16.18 12.70 16.82
N MET A 113 -15.72 13.79 17.43
CA MET A 113 -14.46 13.77 18.19
C MET A 113 -14.48 12.77 19.33
N ARG A 114 -15.61 12.63 20.04
CA ARG A 114 -15.74 11.62 21.10
C ARG A 114 -15.68 10.19 20.57
N ILE A 115 -16.27 9.93 19.39
CA ILE A 115 -16.18 8.63 18.72
C ILE A 115 -14.75 8.35 18.27
N MET A 116 -14.06 9.36 17.69
CA MET A 116 -12.66 9.22 17.25
C MET A 116 -11.72 8.96 18.42
N ASP A 117 -11.90 9.66 19.55
CA ASP A 117 -11.13 9.40 20.77
C ASP A 117 -11.31 7.96 21.26
N GLY A 118 -12.54 7.45 21.23
CA GLY A 118 -12.85 6.06 21.57
C GLY A 118 -12.20 5.05 20.62
N LEU A 119 -12.24 5.31 19.32
CA LEU A 119 -11.60 4.45 18.31
C LEU A 119 -10.07 4.45 18.43
N MET A 120 -9.45 5.61 18.68
CA MET A 120 -8.01 5.71 18.89
C MET A 120 -7.53 5.07 20.20
N ALA A 121 -8.40 4.89 21.18
CA ALA A 121 -8.07 4.16 22.41
C ALA A 121 -7.86 2.66 22.17
N ILE A 122 -8.38 2.10 21.07
CA ILE A 122 -8.24 0.68 20.72
C ILE A 122 -6.99 0.52 19.85
N PRO A 123 -6.01 -0.33 20.23
CA PRO A 123 -4.89 -0.64 19.36
C PRO A 123 -5.36 -1.18 18.01
N ALA A 124 -4.88 -0.59 16.91
CA ALA A 124 -5.32 -0.93 15.54
C ALA A 124 -5.20 -2.44 15.21
N ILE A 125 -4.18 -3.11 15.79
CA ILE A 125 -3.96 -4.55 15.61
C ILE A 125 -5.12 -5.36 16.20
N LEU A 126 -5.61 -4.98 17.40
CA LEU A 126 -6.73 -5.68 18.04
C LEU A 126 -8.03 -5.49 17.25
N LEU A 127 -8.25 -4.29 16.72
CA LEU A 127 -9.39 -4.00 15.86
C LEU A 127 -9.35 -4.84 14.57
N ALA A 128 -8.16 -4.93 13.93
CA ALA A 128 -7.98 -5.74 12.73
C ALA A 128 -8.25 -7.23 12.99
N ILE A 129 -7.74 -7.77 14.11
CA ILE A 129 -7.97 -9.17 14.49
C ILE A 129 -9.47 -9.42 14.76
N ALA A 130 -10.12 -8.51 15.48
CA ALA A 130 -11.55 -8.61 15.75
C ALA A 130 -12.41 -8.60 14.48
N LEU A 131 -12.07 -7.72 13.51
CA LEU A 131 -12.74 -7.67 12.21
C LEU A 131 -12.55 -8.96 11.40
N ILE A 132 -11.32 -9.49 11.36
CA ILE A 132 -11.03 -10.76 10.67
C ILE A 132 -11.80 -11.91 11.34
N ALA A 133 -11.87 -11.95 12.66
CA ALA A 133 -12.63 -12.99 13.39
C ALA A 133 -14.14 -12.90 13.15
N LEU A 134 -14.68 -11.72 12.82
CA LEU A 134 -16.10 -11.53 12.51
C LEU A 134 -16.46 -11.87 11.06
N THR A 135 -15.50 -11.69 10.14
CA THR A 135 -15.73 -11.92 8.71
C THR A 135 -15.36 -13.34 8.25
N GLY A 136 -14.72 -14.15 9.12
CA GLY A 136 -14.33 -15.54 8.88
C GLY A 136 -13.02 -15.65 8.18
#